data_ec374c28f11809fcbbcc0695bccd3bbe
#
_entry.id   ec374c28f11809fcbbcc0695bccd3bbe
#
_cell.length_a   1.000
_cell.length_b   1.000
_cell.length_c   1.000
_cell.angle_alpha   90.00
_cell.angle_beta   90.00
_cell.angle_gamma   90.00
#
_symmetry.space_group_name_H-M   'P 1'
#
loop_
_entity.id
_entity.type
_entity.pdbx_description
1 polymer ?
#
loop_
_entity_poly.entity_id
_entity_poly.type
_entity_poly.pdbx_seq_one_letter_code
_entity_poly.pdbx_strand_id
1 'polypeptide(L)'
;MNNSTAHATQESLKKPVEPQDAYVLVVEDNLQNLVLIARLLAFLGVQRYEWKASGWQVLEFADTMPRVDLVLMDIHLPYEDGYDALQKLRADPRFEHTQVIAVTADANPASMEKAYRAGFDGFLGKPIDPDRFPDQIRAILQGEPVWEVGC
;
A
#
# COMPACT_ATOMS: atom_id res chain seq x y z
N MET A 1 31.64 -5.81 4.72
CA MET A 1 30.98 -5.62 6.02
C MET A 1 30.05 -4.45 6.05
N ASN A 2 30.56 -3.25 5.74
CA ASN A 2 29.73 -2.05 5.86
C ASN A 2 28.55 -2.03 4.91
N ASN A 3 28.73 -2.50 3.67
CA ASN A 3 27.64 -2.53 2.71
C ASN A 3 26.54 -3.49 3.13
N SER A 4 26.93 -4.63 3.69
CA SER A 4 25.94 -5.61 4.18
C SER A 4 25.17 -5.05 5.37
N THR A 5 25.85 -4.32 6.25
CA THR A 5 25.21 -3.72 7.41
C THR A 5 24.22 -2.64 6.99
N ALA A 6 24.59 -1.78 6.04
CA ALA A 6 23.69 -0.73 5.55
C ALA A 6 22.47 -1.34 4.86
N HIS A 7 22.68 -2.40 4.07
CA HIS A 7 21.58 -3.07 3.39
C HIS A 7 20.63 -3.75 4.40
N ALA A 8 21.19 -4.40 5.39
CA ALA A 8 20.38 -5.02 6.44
C ALA A 8 19.57 -3.99 7.22
N THR A 9 20.14 -2.80 7.46
CA THR A 9 19.43 -1.71 8.12
C THR A 9 18.24 -1.26 7.28
N GLN A 10 18.42 -1.12 5.96
CA GLN A 10 17.34 -0.76 5.07
C GLN A 10 16.23 -1.81 5.09
N GLU A 11 16.59 -3.07 5.05
CA GLU A 11 15.63 -4.15 5.12
C GLU A 11 14.86 -4.13 6.44
N SER A 12 15.50 -3.77 7.54
CA SER A 12 14.86 -3.74 8.84
C SER A 12 13.83 -2.63 8.97
N LEU A 13 13.83 -1.63 8.07
CA LEU A 13 12.80 -0.59 8.06
C LEU A 13 11.42 -1.16 7.72
N LYS A 14 11.38 -2.27 7.01
CA LYS A 14 10.12 -2.91 6.62
C LYS A 14 9.99 -4.24 7.35
N LYS A 15 9.75 -4.13 8.66
CA LYS A 15 9.64 -5.30 9.52
C LYS A 15 8.37 -6.07 9.21
N PRO A 16 8.42 -7.40 9.26
CA PRO A 16 7.23 -8.22 9.09
C PRO A 16 6.14 -7.86 10.09
N VAL A 17 4.91 -7.81 9.61
CA VAL A 17 3.74 -7.55 10.44
C VAL A 17 2.72 -8.63 10.15
N GLU A 18 2.19 -9.24 11.21
CA GLU A 18 1.13 -10.21 11.05
C GLU A 18 -0.18 -9.51 10.70
N PRO A 19 -1.04 -10.12 9.88
CA PRO A 19 -2.29 -9.46 9.47
C PRO A 19 -3.14 -8.96 10.64
N GLN A 20 -3.23 -9.74 11.72
CA GLN A 20 -4.05 -9.35 12.87
C GLN A 20 -3.48 -8.14 13.61
N ASP A 21 -2.24 -7.80 13.40
CA ASP A 21 -1.58 -6.66 14.04
C ASP A 21 -1.43 -5.46 13.10
N ALA A 22 -1.76 -5.62 11.83
CA ALA A 22 -1.52 -4.60 10.82
C ALA A 22 -2.53 -3.46 10.87
N TYR A 23 -2.04 -2.25 10.68
CA TYR A 23 -2.85 -1.06 10.46
C TYR A 23 -2.79 -0.72 8.98
N VAL A 24 -3.95 -0.81 8.31
CA VAL A 24 -4.03 -0.64 6.85
C VAL A 24 -4.91 0.54 6.50
N LEU A 25 -4.42 1.38 5.60
CA LEU A 25 -5.20 2.48 5.05
C LEU A 25 -5.49 2.18 3.58
N VAL A 26 -6.76 2.24 3.21
CA VAL A 26 -7.19 1.99 1.84
C VAL A 26 -7.68 3.31 1.23
N VAL A 27 -7.04 3.74 0.15
CA VAL A 27 -7.42 4.97 -0.55
C VAL A 27 -7.99 4.57 -1.90
N GLU A 28 -9.32 4.57 -1.99
CA GLU A 28 -10.06 4.05 -3.13
C GLU A 28 -11.40 4.77 -3.23
N ASP A 29 -11.72 5.29 -4.40
CA ASP A 29 -12.97 6.03 -4.61
C ASP A 29 -14.11 5.15 -5.13
N ASN A 30 -13.82 3.94 -5.60
CA ASN A 30 -14.84 3.04 -6.10
C ASN A 30 -15.33 2.13 -4.97
N LEU A 31 -16.62 2.25 -4.65
CA LEU A 31 -17.20 1.51 -3.52
C LEU A 31 -17.12 0.00 -3.70
N GLN A 32 -17.30 -0.51 -4.91
CA GLN A 32 -17.24 -1.95 -5.15
C GLN A 32 -15.85 -2.49 -4.90
N ASN A 33 -14.82 -1.77 -5.36
CA ASN A 33 -13.44 -2.16 -5.09
C ASN A 33 -13.13 -2.10 -3.61
N LEU A 34 -13.62 -1.07 -2.92
CA LEU A 34 -13.41 -0.96 -1.49
C LEU A 34 -14.04 -2.14 -0.73
N VAL A 35 -15.28 -2.49 -1.06
CA VAL A 35 -15.96 -3.59 -0.39
C VAL A 35 -15.21 -4.89 -0.60
N LEU A 36 -14.73 -5.14 -1.82
CA LEU A 36 -13.95 -6.34 -2.11
C LEU A 36 -12.66 -6.37 -1.31
N ILE A 37 -11.92 -5.27 -1.33
CA ILE A 37 -10.65 -5.17 -0.58
C ILE A 37 -10.90 -5.39 0.91
N ALA A 38 -11.94 -4.75 1.47
CA ALA A 38 -12.26 -4.88 2.88
C ALA A 38 -12.57 -6.33 3.25
N ARG A 39 -13.34 -7.03 2.42
CA ARG A 39 -13.66 -8.43 2.66
C ARG A 39 -12.42 -9.31 2.63
N LEU A 40 -11.52 -9.06 1.68
CA LEU A 40 -10.30 -9.85 1.56
C LEU A 40 -9.33 -9.57 2.70
N LEU A 41 -9.25 -8.32 3.15
CA LEU A 41 -8.46 -7.98 4.33
C LEU A 41 -9.00 -8.67 5.57
N ALA A 42 -10.31 -8.68 5.75
CA ALA A 42 -10.95 -9.37 6.88
C ALA A 42 -10.69 -10.88 6.83
N PHE A 43 -10.78 -11.47 5.64
CA PHE A 43 -10.49 -12.89 5.44
C PHE A 43 -9.04 -13.22 5.85
N LEU A 44 -8.13 -12.30 5.55
CA LEU A 44 -6.72 -12.46 5.88
C LEU A 44 -6.43 -12.30 7.37
N GLY A 45 -7.34 -11.67 8.11
CA GLY A 45 -7.18 -11.43 9.53
C GLY A 45 -6.90 -9.99 9.91
N VAL A 46 -6.88 -9.08 8.94
CA VAL A 46 -6.68 -7.66 9.21
C VAL A 46 -7.91 -7.11 9.92
N GLN A 47 -7.71 -6.55 11.12
CA GLN A 47 -8.81 -6.06 11.95
C GLN A 47 -8.88 -4.53 11.98
N ARG A 48 -7.79 -3.87 11.61
CA ARG A 48 -7.66 -2.42 11.75
C ARG A 48 -7.39 -1.80 10.38
N TYR A 49 -8.44 -1.37 9.72
CA TYR A 49 -8.28 -0.64 8.49
C TYR A 49 -9.20 0.56 8.46
N GLU A 50 -8.76 1.59 7.76
CA GLU A 50 -9.53 2.78 7.49
C GLU A 50 -9.60 2.99 5.99
N TRP A 51 -10.63 3.68 5.54
CA TRP A 51 -10.86 3.92 4.13
C TRP A 51 -11.06 5.40 3.86
N LYS A 52 -10.46 5.85 2.73
CA LYS A 52 -10.68 7.20 2.21
C LYS A 52 -10.90 7.16 0.72
N ALA A 53 -11.75 8.06 0.24
CA ALA A 53 -12.05 8.18 -1.18
C ALA A 53 -11.10 9.11 -1.91
N SER A 54 -10.28 9.87 -1.20
CA SER A 54 -9.43 10.88 -1.79
C SER A 54 -8.04 10.89 -1.16
N GLY A 55 -7.03 11.07 -2.01
CA GLY A 55 -5.64 11.06 -1.54
C GLY A 55 -5.29 12.23 -0.62
N TRP A 56 -5.95 13.37 -0.76
CA TRP A 56 -5.61 14.52 0.07
C TRP A 56 -5.99 14.34 1.55
N GLN A 57 -6.86 13.39 1.85
CA GLN A 57 -7.26 13.10 3.21
C GLN A 57 -6.34 12.09 3.91
N VAL A 58 -5.35 11.56 3.21
CA VAL A 58 -4.53 10.47 3.73
C VAL A 58 -3.79 10.85 5.00
N LEU A 59 -3.26 12.09 5.08
CA LEU A 59 -2.53 12.51 6.27
C LEU A 59 -3.44 12.73 7.46
N GLU A 60 -4.66 13.23 7.24
CA GLU A 60 -5.63 13.40 8.34
C GLU A 60 -5.98 12.07 8.99
N PHE A 61 -6.05 11.03 8.17
CA PHE A 61 -6.40 9.73 8.70
C PHE A 61 -5.30 9.09 9.48
N ALA A 62 -4.09 9.36 9.10
CA ALA A 62 -2.95 8.88 9.85
C ALA A 62 -2.93 9.42 11.26
N ASP A 63 -3.52 10.59 11.49
CA ASP A 63 -3.60 11.16 12.84
C ASP A 63 -4.49 10.35 13.77
N THR A 64 -5.40 9.54 13.22
CA THR A 64 -6.31 8.72 14.02
C THR A 64 -5.78 7.32 14.27
N MET A 65 -4.65 6.97 13.67
CA MET A 65 -4.04 5.64 13.79
C MET A 65 -2.71 5.75 14.52
N PRO A 66 -2.40 4.81 15.43
CA PRO A 66 -1.12 4.86 16.15
C PRO A 66 0.08 4.69 15.23
N ARG A 67 -0.11 3.97 14.14
CA ARG A 67 0.87 3.83 13.06
C ARG A 67 0.12 3.34 11.83
N VAL A 68 0.77 3.42 10.67
CA VAL A 68 0.22 2.86 9.45
C VAL A 68 1.27 1.92 8.87
N ASP A 69 0.94 0.63 8.76
CA ASP A 69 1.87 -0.36 8.23
C ASP A 69 1.80 -0.45 6.71
N LEU A 70 0.61 -0.27 6.17
CA LEU A 70 0.36 -0.46 4.74
C LEU A 70 -0.68 0.54 4.25
N VAL A 71 -0.38 1.17 3.11
CA VAL A 71 -1.35 1.99 2.37
C VAL A 71 -1.58 1.33 1.02
N LEU A 72 -2.83 0.99 0.74
CA LEU A 72 -3.25 0.51 -0.58
C LEU A 72 -3.88 1.71 -1.28
N MET A 73 -3.22 2.20 -2.33
CA MET A 73 -3.59 3.48 -2.93
C MET A 73 -3.87 3.38 -4.41
N ASP A 74 -5.09 3.74 -4.81
CA ASP A 74 -5.41 3.92 -6.21
C ASP A 74 -4.64 5.14 -6.72
N ILE A 75 -4.03 5.02 -7.90
CA ILE A 75 -3.30 6.13 -8.50
C ILE A 75 -4.27 7.17 -9.04
N HIS A 76 -5.38 6.74 -9.63
CA HIS A 76 -6.36 7.63 -10.24
C HIS A 76 -7.47 8.00 -9.26
N LEU A 77 -7.19 8.99 -8.43
CA LEU A 77 -8.12 9.47 -7.42
C LEU A 77 -8.70 10.83 -7.82
N PRO A 78 -9.92 11.15 -7.37
CA PRO A 78 -10.47 12.49 -7.59
C PRO A 78 -9.67 13.51 -6.77
N TYR A 79 -9.57 14.73 -7.31
CA TYR A 79 -8.93 15.90 -6.68
C TYR A 79 -7.41 15.83 -6.57
N GLU A 80 -6.84 14.68 -6.27
CA GLU A 80 -5.40 14.52 -6.12
C GLU A 80 -5.03 13.11 -6.53
N ASP A 81 -4.06 12.94 -7.42
CA ASP A 81 -3.66 11.60 -7.84
C ASP A 81 -2.80 10.92 -6.77
N GLY A 82 -2.62 9.61 -6.95
CA GLY A 82 -1.87 8.83 -5.99
C GLY A 82 -0.40 9.22 -5.89
N TYR A 83 0.17 9.79 -6.94
CA TYR A 83 1.58 10.22 -6.89
C TYR A 83 1.74 11.41 -5.97
N ASP A 84 0.81 12.37 -6.01
CA ASP A 84 0.86 13.53 -5.11
C ASP A 84 0.66 13.10 -3.66
N ALA A 85 -0.27 12.19 -3.43
CA ALA A 85 -0.50 11.65 -2.09
C ALA A 85 0.73 10.91 -1.58
N LEU A 86 1.39 10.15 -2.45
CA LEU A 86 2.62 9.46 -2.09
C LEU A 86 3.70 10.44 -1.64
N GLN A 87 3.88 11.55 -2.36
CA GLN A 87 4.90 12.54 -2.00
C GLN A 87 4.64 13.13 -0.62
N LYS A 88 3.38 13.37 -0.30
CA LYS A 88 3.02 13.86 1.04
C LYS A 88 3.35 12.84 2.12
N LEU A 89 3.09 11.57 1.87
CA LEU A 89 3.42 10.51 2.81
C LEU A 89 4.93 10.41 3.01
N ARG A 90 5.70 10.45 1.91
CA ARG A 90 7.15 10.32 2.00
C ARG A 90 7.81 11.52 2.68
N ALA A 91 7.17 12.68 2.66
CA ALA A 91 7.69 13.88 3.32
C ALA A 91 7.43 13.87 4.82
N ASP A 92 6.57 12.98 5.31
CA ASP A 92 6.20 12.92 6.73
C ASP A 92 6.96 11.79 7.41
N PRO A 93 7.82 12.09 8.41
CA PRO A 93 8.63 11.06 9.08
C PRO A 93 7.82 9.94 9.73
N ARG A 94 6.54 10.18 10.04
CA ARG A 94 5.68 9.15 10.63
C ARG A 94 5.50 7.94 9.72
N PHE A 95 5.71 8.11 8.42
CA PHE A 95 5.46 7.06 7.43
C PHE A 95 6.72 6.47 6.83
N GLU A 96 7.88 6.66 7.45
CA GLU A 96 9.13 6.13 6.89
C GLU A 96 9.13 4.61 6.82
N HIS A 97 8.39 3.94 7.69
CA HIS A 97 8.29 2.47 7.70
C HIS A 97 7.03 1.96 7.01
N THR A 98 6.18 2.85 6.55
CA THR A 98 4.93 2.48 5.91
C THR A 98 5.17 2.01 4.48
N GLN A 99 4.60 0.87 4.13
CA GLN A 99 4.61 0.44 2.73
C GLN A 99 3.44 1.06 2.00
N VAL A 100 3.70 1.64 0.83
CA VAL A 100 2.67 2.25 0.01
C VAL A 100 2.62 1.49 -1.31
N ILE A 101 1.49 0.84 -1.56
CA ILE A 101 1.28 -0.03 -2.71
C ILE A 101 0.29 0.63 -3.66
N ALA A 102 0.70 0.79 -4.91
CA ALA A 102 -0.19 1.30 -5.94
C ALA A 102 -1.18 0.19 -6.36
N VAL A 103 -2.46 0.54 -6.42
CA VAL A 103 -3.50 -0.38 -6.88
C VAL A 103 -4.28 0.35 -7.96
N THR A 104 -4.16 -0.10 -9.21
CA THR A 104 -4.70 0.69 -10.32
C THR A 104 -5.23 -0.17 -11.46
N ALA A 105 -6.26 0.35 -12.14
CA ALA A 105 -6.79 -0.25 -13.36
C ALA A 105 -5.89 0.00 -14.56
N ASP A 106 -5.05 1.03 -14.49
CA ASP A 106 -4.07 1.32 -15.54
C ASP A 106 -2.81 0.51 -15.28
N ALA A 107 -2.94 -0.81 -15.35
CA ALA A 107 -1.89 -1.74 -14.97
C ALA A 107 -1.18 -2.29 -16.21
N ASN A 108 -0.02 -1.71 -16.51
CA ASN A 108 0.83 -2.15 -17.60
C ASN A 108 2.29 -1.92 -17.19
N PRO A 109 3.26 -2.47 -17.94
CA PRO A 109 4.68 -2.32 -17.56
C PRO A 109 5.14 -0.87 -17.42
N ALA A 110 4.64 0.04 -18.26
CA ALA A 110 5.03 1.44 -18.21
C ALA A 110 4.52 2.12 -16.94
N SER A 111 3.26 1.88 -16.57
CA SER A 111 2.70 2.46 -15.34
C SER A 111 3.35 1.86 -14.11
N MET A 112 3.70 0.58 -14.15
CA MET A 112 4.40 -0.06 -13.05
C MET A 112 5.80 0.54 -12.86
N GLU A 113 6.52 0.78 -13.94
CA GLU A 113 7.84 1.41 -13.86
C GLU A 113 7.75 2.84 -13.31
N LYS A 114 6.73 3.59 -13.75
CA LYS A 114 6.51 4.94 -13.23
C LYS A 114 6.24 4.93 -11.73
N ALA A 115 5.43 3.99 -11.26
CA ALA A 115 5.15 3.84 -9.82
C ALA A 115 6.41 3.49 -9.05
N TYR A 116 7.24 2.60 -9.59
CA TYR A 116 8.51 2.23 -8.96
C TYR A 116 9.42 3.45 -8.82
N ARG A 117 9.56 4.22 -9.88
CA ARG A 117 10.41 5.42 -9.88
C ARG A 117 9.89 6.50 -8.94
N ALA A 118 8.56 6.57 -8.78
CA ALA A 118 7.95 7.57 -7.90
C ALA A 118 8.14 7.25 -6.42
N GLY A 119 8.46 6.00 -6.08
CA GLY A 119 8.72 5.61 -4.71
C GLY A 119 7.65 4.73 -4.07
N PHE A 120 6.72 4.19 -4.87
CA PHE A 120 5.84 3.15 -4.36
C PHE A 120 6.63 1.90 -4.01
N ASP A 121 6.17 1.17 -3.01
CA ASP A 121 6.85 -0.05 -2.55
C ASP A 121 6.35 -1.30 -3.27
N GLY A 122 5.27 -1.19 -4.00
CA GLY A 122 4.73 -2.30 -4.77
C GLY A 122 3.60 -1.84 -5.68
N PHE A 123 3.06 -2.78 -6.45
CA PHE A 123 2.09 -2.47 -7.50
C PHE A 123 1.17 -3.66 -7.72
N LEU A 124 -0.13 -3.42 -7.68
CA LEU A 124 -1.14 -4.43 -7.96
C LEU A 124 -2.10 -3.90 -9.01
N GLY A 125 -2.30 -4.67 -10.07
CA GLY A 125 -3.25 -4.31 -11.12
C GLY A 125 -4.68 -4.68 -10.74
N LYS A 126 -5.62 -3.86 -11.16
CA LYS A 126 -7.04 -4.21 -11.10
C LYS A 126 -7.43 -4.92 -12.40
N PRO A 127 -8.43 -5.78 -12.38
CA PRO A 127 -9.32 -6.07 -11.26
C PRO A 127 -8.60 -6.90 -10.19
N ILE A 128 -9.02 -6.69 -8.94
CA ILE A 128 -8.49 -7.45 -7.82
C ILE A 128 -8.88 -8.91 -7.99
N ASP A 129 -7.90 -9.78 -7.91
CA ASP A 129 -8.12 -11.24 -7.97
C ASP A 129 -8.31 -11.75 -6.55
N PRO A 130 -9.52 -12.20 -6.18
CA PRO A 130 -9.78 -12.65 -4.82
C PRO A 130 -8.93 -13.84 -4.39
N ASP A 131 -8.47 -14.64 -5.35
CA ASP A 131 -7.67 -15.83 -5.02
C ASP A 131 -6.21 -15.46 -4.74
N ARG A 132 -5.71 -14.42 -5.38
CA ARG A 132 -4.31 -14.01 -5.26
C ARG A 132 -4.07 -12.91 -4.24
N PHE A 133 -5.03 -12.03 -4.08
CA PHE A 133 -4.86 -10.84 -3.25
C PHE A 133 -4.46 -11.15 -1.80
N PRO A 134 -5.07 -12.15 -1.12
CA PRO A 134 -4.64 -12.46 0.25
C PRO A 134 -3.16 -12.83 0.34
N ASP A 135 -2.67 -13.63 -0.60
CA ASP A 135 -1.25 -14.02 -0.61
C ASP A 135 -0.36 -12.83 -0.93
N GLN A 136 -0.79 -11.96 -1.83
CA GLN A 136 -0.05 -10.75 -2.16
C GLN A 136 0.08 -9.84 -0.95
N ILE A 137 -1.01 -9.61 -0.23
CA ILE A 137 -0.98 -8.75 0.96
C ILE A 137 -0.14 -9.39 2.06
N ARG A 138 -0.26 -10.70 2.25
CA ARG A 138 0.56 -11.39 3.24
C ARG A 138 2.04 -11.23 2.93
N ALA A 139 2.43 -11.39 1.66
CA ALA A 139 3.81 -11.20 1.24
C ALA A 139 4.28 -9.78 1.51
N ILE A 140 3.46 -8.78 1.18
CA ILE A 140 3.79 -7.38 1.44
C ILE A 140 4.00 -7.14 2.92
N LEU A 141 3.12 -7.65 3.77
CA LEU A 141 3.23 -7.49 5.22
C LEU A 141 4.47 -8.19 5.78
N GLN A 142 4.98 -9.21 5.09
CA GLN A 142 6.23 -9.86 5.45
C GLN A 142 7.46 -9.12 4.95
N GLY A 143 7.27 -8.03 4.22
CA GLY A 143 8.37 -7.24 3.67
C GLY A 143 8.84 -7.69 2.30
N GLU A 144 8.12 -8.61 1.66
CA GLU A 144 8.48 -9.09 0.34
C GLU A 144 7.92 -8.15 -0.74
N PRO A 145 8.70 -7.82 -1.78
CA PRO A 145 8.21 -6.95 -2.84
C PRO A 145 7.18 -7.66 -3.72
N VAL A 146 6.12 -6.94 -4.07
CA VAL A 146 5.09 -7.45 -4.98
C VAL A 146 4.84 -6.40 -6.06
N TRP A 147 5.14 -6.77 -7.30
CA TRP A 147 4.99 -5.89 -8.47
C TRP A 147 4.32 -6.68 -9.58
N GLU A 148 3.00 -6.55 -9.70
CA GLU A 148 2.23 -7.34 -10.65
C GLU A 148 1.22 -6.49 -11.41
N VAL A 149 1.24 -6.63 -12.71
CA VAL A 149 0.32 -5.88 -13.58
C VAL A 149 -1.06 -6.53 -13.69
N GLY A 150 -1.26 -7.66 -13.03
CA GLY A 150 -2.51 -8.40 -13.11
C GLY A 150 -2.55 -9.34 -14.31
N CYS A 151 -3.68 -9.96 -14.55
CA CYS A 151 -3.85 -10.91 -15.66
C CYS A 151 -4.64 -10.30 -16.78
#